data_72faf1aa13564aad185c42a3bb73dfd7
#
_entry.id   72faf1aa13564aad185c42a3bb73dfd7
#
_cell.length_a   1.000
_cell.length_b   1.000
_cell.length_c   1.000
_cell.angle_alpha   90.00
_cell.angle_beta   90.00
_cell.angle_gamma   90.00
#
_symmetry.space_group_name_H-M   'P 1'
#
loop_
_entity.id
_entity.type
_entity.pdbx_description
1 polymer ?
#
loop_
_entity_poly.entity_id
_entity_poly.type
_entity_poly.pdbx_seq_one_letter_code
_entity_poly.pdbx_strand_id
1 'polypeptide(L)'
;MSVYKERRATHAVSVRNADNVVVIGGGHPVVVQSMTNTATEDIDATVCQTVRLAATGSELVRLTVNTPAAAKAVAVIRERLDACGCFVPLVGDFHYNGHKLLTEVPECAKALSKYRINPGNVGKGENHGNNFAVMVETACRYDKPVRIGVNGGSIDKELLARMMDANRALANPKTPQEVLLDAMVESAVQSAEAAEKIGLPADHIVLSAKVSDVTELITVYR
;
A
#
# COMPACT_ATOMS: atom_id res chain seq x y z
N MET A 1 -6.00 37.05 -4.68
CA MET A 1 -6.40 35.93 -3.82
C MET A 1 -5.71 34.68 -4.34
N SER A 2 -4.94 33.99 -3.50
CA SER A 2 -4.26 32.74 -3.93
C SER A 2 -5.31 31.69 -4.29
N VAL A 3 -5.24 31.18 -5.52
CA VAL A 3 -6.11 30.11 -6.02
C VAL A 3 -5.75 28.74 -5.38
N TYR A 4 -4.61 28.69 -4.68
CA TYR A 4 -4.11 27.46 -4.07
C TYR A 4 -4.69 27.30 -2.67
N LYS A 5 -5.48 26.24 -2.49
CA LYS A 5 -5.95 25.82 -1.18
C LYS A 5 -4.75 25.26 -0.41
N GLU A 6 -4.62 25.67 0.84
CA GLU A 6 -3.57 25.15 1.72
C GLU A 6 -3.66 23.61 1.83
N ARG A 7 -2.52 22.94 1.78
CA ARG A 7 -2.49 21.47 1.90
C ARG A 7 -2.92 21.05 3.30
N ARG A 8 -3.73 20.00 3.37
CA ARG A 8 -4.11 19.40 4.65
C ARG A 8 -2.85 18.87 5.35
N ALA A 9 -2.74 19.09 6.66
CA ALA A 9 -1.70 18.47 7.46
C ALA A 9 -1.85 16.95 7.46
N THR A 10 -0.75 16.26 7.25
CA THR A 10 -0.68 14.78 7.25
C THR A 10 0.44 14.32 8.16
N HIS A 11 0.39 13.08 8.64
CA HIS A 11 1.50 12.45 9.32
C HIS A 11 2.72 12.32 8.38
N ALA A 12 3.91 12.35 8.96
CA ALA A 12 5.15 12.05 8.27
C ALA A 12 5.44 10.55 8.43
N VAL A 13 5.40 9.79 7.34
CA VAL A 13 5.69 8.35 7.34
C VAL A 13 7.09 8.11 6.83
N SER A 14 7.97 7.57 7.68
CA SER A 14 9.36 7.26 7.32
C SER A 14 9.47 5.85 6.73
N VAL A 15 10.06 5.75 5.54
CA VAL A 15 10.40 4.47 4.88
C VAL A 15 11.91 4.33 4.86
N ARG A 16 12.45 3.31 5.51
CA ARG A 16 13.89 3.18 5.77
C ARG A 16 14.51 1.96 5.10
N ASN A 17 15.73 2.13 4.57
CA ASN A 17 16.62 1.03 4.24
C ASN A 17 18.05 1.44 4.61
N ALA A 18 18.66 0.80 5.58
CA ALA A 18 19.91 1.26 6.20
C ALA A 18 19.80 2.76 6.59
N ASP A 19 20.77 3.58 6.19
CA ASP A 19 20.80 5.02 6.47
C ASP A 19 19.94 5.85 5.48
N ASN A 20 19.39 5.22 4.44
CA ASN A 20 18.51 5.90 3.50
C ASN A 20 17.09 6.00 4.06
N VAL A 21 16.62 7.22 4.30
CA VAL A 21 15.29 7.51 4.85
C VAL A 21 14.50 8.37 3.88
N VAL A 22 13.36 7.87 3.44
CA VAL A 22 12.41 8.58 2.59
C VAL A 22 11.17 8.91 3.41
N VAL A 23 10.77 10.18 3.47
CA VAL A 23 9.63 10.63 4.27
C VAL A 23 8.45 11.00 3.38
N ILE A 24 7.31 10.35 3.62
CA ILE A 24 6.05 10.57 2.89
C ILE A 24 5.11 11.42 3.76
N GLY A 25 4.61 12.53 3.24
CA GLY A 25 3.69 13.41 3.98
C GLY A 25 4.40 14.38 4.93
N GLY A 26 3.72 14.86 5.98
CA GLY A 26 4.26 15.78 7.00
C GLY A 26 4.84 17.09 6.44
N GLY A 27 4.37 17.56 5.28
CA GLY A 27 4.90 18.75 4.64
C GLY A 27 6.16 18.54 3.80
N HIS A 28 6.70 17.32 3.75
CA HIS A 28 7.83 16.97 2.87
C HIS A 28 7.44 17.01 1.39
N PRO A 29 8.43 17.13 0.47
CA PRO A 29 8.19 17.03 -0.98
C PRO A 29 7.50 15.73 -1.37
N VAL A 30 6.86 15.73 -2.55
CA VAL A 30 6.24 14.52 -3.10
C VAL A 30 7.31 13.50 -3.44
N VAL A 31 7.19 12.30 -2.91
CA VAL A 31 8.13 11.18 -3.11
C VAL A 31 7.91 10.53 -4.47
N VAL A 32 8.99 10.33 -5.21
CA VAL A 32 8.99 9.63 -6.49
C VAL A 32 9.10 8.13 -6.27
N GLN A 33 8.04 7.39 -6.61
CA GLN A 33 8.04 5.94 -6.54
C GLN A 33 7.80 5.31 -7.91
N SER A 34 8.69 4.42 -8.32
CA SER A 34 8.55 3.60 -9.52
C SER A 34 8.24 2.14 -9.17
N MET A 35 7.81 1.37 -10.16
CA MET A 35 7.56 -0.06 -10.01
C MET A 35 8.32 -0.82 -11.10
N THR A 36 8.94 -1.95 -10.74
CA THR A 36 9.52 -2.86 -11.73
C THR A 36 8.44 -3.53 -12.57
N ASN A 37 8.76 -3.85 -13.80
CA ASN A 37 7.92 -4.66 -14.69
C ASN A 37 8.56 -6.02 -15.01
N THR A 38 9.66 -6.35 -14.36
CA THR A 38 10.29 -7.67 -14.39
C THR A 38 9.52 -8.66 -13.54
N ALA A 39 9.61 -9.94 -13.83
CA ALA A 39 9.22 -10.99 -12.89
C ALA A 39 10.15 -10.92 -11.66
N THR A 40 9.61 -10.79 -10.44
CA THR A 40 10.44 -10.58 -9.25
C THR A 40 11.36 -11.78 -8.96
N GLU A 41 10.96 -12.99 -9.36
CA GLU A 41 11.79 -14.20 -9.30
C GLU A 41 13.00 -14.17 -10.24
N ASP A 42 12.99 -13.34 -11.30
CA ASP A 42 14.17 -13.03 -12.10
C ASP A 42 14.99 -11.96 -11.37
N ILE A 43 15.87 -12.45 -10.50
CA ILE A 43 16.67 -11.63 -9.61
C ILE A 43 17.57 -10.66 -10.38
N ASP A 44 18.25 -11.15 -11.43
CA ASP A 44 19.21 -10.35 -12.20
C ASP A 44 18.51 -9.21 -12.93
N ALA A 45 17.40 -9.48 -13.61
CA ALA A 45 16.62 -8.46 -14.30
C ALA A 45 16.03 -7.45 -13.31
N THR A 46 15.53 -7.91 -12.15
CA THR A 46 14.91 -7.05 -11.14
C THR A 46 15.94 -6.15 -10.45
N VAL A 47 17.13 -6.66 -10.12
CA VAL A 47 18.23 -5.85 -9.58
C VAL A 47 18.65 -4.78 -10.59
N CYS A 48 18.92 -5.18 -11.84
CA CYS A 48 19.31 -4.25 -12.89
C CYS A 48 18.28 -3.14 -13.10
N GLN A 49 16.99 -3.49 -13.17
CA GLN A 49 15.93 -2.50 -13.34
C GLN A 49 15.80 -1.59 -12.10
N THR A 50 15.91 -2.12 -10.90
CA THR A 50 15.85 -1.34 -9.65
C THR A 50 16.97 -0.31 -9.57
N VAL A 51 18.21 -0.69 -9.90
CA VAL A 51 19.36 0.24 -9.97
C VAL A 51 19.11 1.35 -10.99
N ARG A 52 18.60 1.02 -12.17
CA ARG A 52 18.26 2.02 -13.20
C ARG A 52 17.19 2.99 -12.74
N LEU A 53 16.11 2.48 -12.10
CA LEU A 53 15.04 3.32 -11.56
C LEU A 53 15.57 4.26 -10.47
N ALA A 54 16.38 3.76 -9.55
CA ALA A 54 17.02 4.59 -8.52
C ALA A 54 17.93 5.66 -9.12
N ALA A 55 18.76 5.30 -10.09
CA ALA A 55 19.65 6.24 -10.78
C ALA A 55 18.92 7.33 -11.55
N THR A 56 17.67 7.10 -11.97
CA THR A 56 16.82 8.09 -12.66
C THR A 56 15.93 8.90 -11.70
N GLY A 57 16.13 8.77 -10.39
CA GLY A 57 15.49 9.60 -9.37
C GLY A 57 14.31 8.94 -8.64
N SER A 58 14.10 7.64 -8.77
CA SER A 58 13.13 6.94 -7.92
C SER A 58 13.66 6.83 -6.50
N GLU A 59 12.93 7.42 -5.56
CA GLU A 59 13.25 7.38 -4.13
C GLU A 59 12.76 6.10 -3.47
N LEU A 60 11.74 5.46 -4.03
CA LEU A 60 11.21 4.15 -3.65
C LEU A 60 11.03 3.29 -4.89
N VAL A 61 11.32 1.98 -4.79
CA VAL A 61 11.04 1.03 -5.87
C VAL A 61 10.10 -0.07 -5.37
N ARG A 62 8.99 -0.30 -6.10
CA ARG A 62 7.98 -1.30 -5.76
C ARG A 62 8.16 -2.56 -6.61
N LEU A 63 8.14 -3.70 -5.95
CA LEU A 63 8.22 -5.04 -6.53
C LEU A 63 6.89 -5.75 -6.34
N THR A 64 6.44 -6.53 -7.33
CA THR A 64 5.30 -7.44 -7.16
C THR A 64 5.71 -8.68 -6.38
N VAL A 65 5.02 -8.98 -5.27
CA VAL A 65 5.28 -10.16 -4.44
C VAL A 65 4.00 -10.98 -4.35
N ASN A 66 3.79 -11.88 -5.32
CA ASN A 66 2.55 -12.63 -5.46
C ASN A 66 2.75 -14.15 -5.52
N THR A 67 4.00 -14.62 -5.54
CA THR A 67 4.36 -16.05 -5.53
C THR A 67 5.39 -16.36 -4.44
N PRO A 68 5.50 -17.60 -3.95
CA PRO A 68 6.56 -18.00 -3.04
C PRO A 68 7.97 -17.80 -3.63
N ALA A 69 8.12 -17.97 -4.95
CA ALA A 69 9.39 -17.73 -5.65
C ALA A 69 9.76 -16.24 -5.59
N ALA A 70 8.82 -15.35 -5.91
CA ALA A 70 9.02 -13.91 -5.79
C ALA A 70 9.36 -13.49 -4.35
N ALA A 71 8.66 -14.03 -3.35
CA ALA A 71 8.95 -13.73 -1.96
C ALA A 71 10.38 -14.14 -1.54
N LYS A 72 10.82 -15.35 -1.94
CA LYS A 72 12.19 -15.82 -1.68
C LYS A 72 13.25 -14.97 -2.39
N ALA A 73 12.95 -14.47 -3.59
CA ALA A 73 13.86 -13.64 -4.36
C ALA A 73 14.11 -12.26 -3.71
N VAL A 74 13.14 -11.69 -2.98
CA VAL A 74 13.22 -10.33 -2.40
C VAL A 74 14.47 -10.14 -1.52
N ALA A 75 14.77 -11.10 -0.65
CA ALA A 75 15.94 -11.00 0.23
C ALA A 75 17.25 -10.99 -0.57
N VAL A 76 17.36 -11.85 -1.59
CA VAL A 76 18.53 -11.91 -2.47
C VAL A 76 18.66 -10.64 -3.32
N ILE A 77 17.53 -10.10 -3.81
CA ILE A 77 17.51 -8.81 -4.53
C ILE A 77 18.05 -7.71 -3.62
N ARG A 78 17.60 -7.64 -2.34
CA ARG A 78 18.07 -6.63 -1.40
C ARG A 78 19.58 -6.75 -1.15
N GLU A 79 20.07 -7.95 -0.89
CA GLU A 79 21.48 -8.23 -0.68
C GLU A 79 22.34 -7.77 -1.88
N ARG A 80 21.93 -8.09 -3.11
CA ARG A 80 22.64 -7.67 -4.31
C ARG A 80 22.60 -6.16 -4.56
N LEU A 81 21.48 -5.52 -4.25
CA LEU A 81 21.37 -4.06 -4.32
C LEU A 81 22.31 -3.39 -3.31
N ASP A 82 22.38 -3.90 -2.09
CA ASP A 82 23.30 -3.40 -1.06
C ASP A 82 24.76 -3.59 -1.49
N ALA A 83 25.10 -4.74 -2.05
CA ALA A 83 26.43 -5.05 -2.56
C ALA A 83 26.88 -4.11 -3.68
N CYS A 84 25.95 -3.58 -4.49
CA CYS A 84 26.27 -2.59 -5.53
C CYS A 84 26.07 -1.12 -5.08
N GLY A 85 25.83 -0.88 -3.77
CA GLY A 85 25.66 0.47 -3.22
C GLY A 85 24.29 1.13 -3.53
N CYS A 86 23.31 0.34 -3.93
CA CYS A 86 21.96 0.85 -4.21
C CYS A 86 21.06 0.64 -3.00
N PHE A 87 20.97 1.62 -2.10
CA PHE A 87 20.19 1.55 -0.86
C PHE A 87 18.75 2.05 -1.01
N VAL A 88 18.19 2.07 -2.23
CA VAL A 88 16.79 2.48 -2.44
C VAL A 88 15.84 1.57 -1.64
N PRO A 89 14.90 2.12 -0.84
CA PRO A 89 13.95 1.32 -0.10
C PRO A 89 13.00 0.57 -1.04
N LEU A 90 12.78 -0.73 -0.74
CA LEU A 90 11.92 -1.61 -1.51
C LEU A 90 10.51 -1.67 -0.92
N VAL A 91 9.51 -1.60 -1.78
CA VAL A 91 8.10 -1.74 -1.41
C VAL A 91 7.54 -3.04 -1.96
N GLY A 92 7.05 -3.92 -1.10
CA GLY A 92 6.37 -5.15 -1.51
C GLY A 92 4.92 -4.89 -1.85
N ASP A 93 4.51 -5.23 -3.08
CA ASP A 93 3.12 -5.18 -3.54
C ASP A 93 2.49 -6.56 -3.45
N PHE A 94 1.63 -6.74 -2.44
CA PHE A 94 1.01 -8.02 -2.14
C PHE A 94 -0.41 -8.09 -2.69
N HIS A 95 -0.72 -9.25 -3.30
CA HIS A 95 -2.04 -9.57 -3.81
C HIS A 95 -2.50 -10.92 -3.24
N TYR A 96 -3.75 -11.01 -2.76
CA TYR A 96 -4.46 -12.22 -2.29
C TYR A 96 -3.79 -13.05 -1.19
N ASN A 97 -2.55 -13.45 -1.36
CA ASN A 97 -1.81 -14.39 -0.50
C ASN A 97 -0.68 -13.72 0.32
N GLY A 98 -0.63 -12.39 0.39
CA GLY A 98 0.42 -11.64 1.09
C GLY A 98 0.63 -12.09 2.54
N HIS A 99 -0.46 -12.41 3.26
CA HIS A 99 -0.41 -12.94 4.62
C HIS A 99 0.41 -14.22 4.73
N LYS A 100 0.27 -15.17 3.77
CA LYS A 100 1.05 -16.40 3.72
C LYS A 100 2.51 -16.11 3.37
N LEU A 101 2.75 -15.32 2.33
CA LEU A 101 4.10 -15.01 1.85
C LEU A 101 4.94 -14.33 2.92
N LEU A 102 4.37 -13.39 3.66
CA LEU A 102 5.07 -12.70 4.77
C LEU A 102 5.33 -13.60 5.97
N THR A 103 4.46 -14.61 6.21
CA THR A 103 4.62 -15.55 7.32
C THR A 103 5.58 -16.68 6.97
N GLU A 104 5.46 -17.25 5.77
CA GLU A 104 6.25 -18.41 5.32
C GLU A 104 7.67 -18.02 4.90
N VAL A 105 7.89 -16.74 4.50
CA VAL A 105 9.19 -16.22 4.07
C VAL A 105 9.54 -14.95 4.89
N PRO A 106 9.95 -15.10 6.17
CA PRO A 106 10.27 -13.97 7.04
C PRO A 106 11.37 -13.06 6.49
N GLU A 107 12.30 -13.59 5.71
CA GLU A 107 13.38 -12.84 5.08
C GLU A 107 12.84 -11.82 4.07
N CYS A 108 11.73 -12.15 3.37
CA CYS A 108 11.02 -11.21 2.52
C CYS A 108 10.49 -10.03 3.35
N ALA A 109 9.82 -10.34 4.47
CA ALA A 109 9.25 -9.32 5.33
C ALA A 109 10.33 -8.36 5.88
N LYS A 110 11.50 -8.88 6.26
CA LYS A 110 12.63 -8.08 6.76
C LYS A 110 13.26 -7.21 5.67
N ALA A 111 13.46 -7.79 4.48
CA ALA A 111 14.15 -7.13 3.37
C ALA A 111 13.36 -5.97 2.75
N LEU A 112 12.04 -6.00 2.86
CA LEU A 112 11.17 -4.91 2.42
C LEU A 112 11.19 -3.74 3.41
N SER A 113 11.08 -2.54 2.88
CA SER A 113 11.03 -1.29 3.66
C SER A 113 9.61 -0.80 3.91
N LYS A 114 8.64 -1.23 3.10
CA LYS A 114 7.22 -0.89 3.20
C LYS A 114 6.38 -1.98 2.55
N TYR A 115 5.17 -2.21 3.08
CA TYR A 115 4.21 -3.12 2.45
C TYR A 115 3.07 -2.33 1.80
N ARG A 116 2.64 -2.76 0.62
CA ARG A 116 1.40 -2.29 0.02
C ARG A 116 0.35 -3.39 0.14
N ILE A 117 -0.76 -3.06 0.78
CA ILE A 117 -1.90 -3.94 0.98
C ILE A 117 -3.12 -3.32 0.30
N ASN A 118 -3.83 -4.11 -0.50
CA ASN A 118 -5.14 -3.73 -0.99
C ASN A 118 -6.19 -4.48 -0.16
N PRO A 119 -6.95 -3.80 0.71
CA PRO A 119 -7.91 -4.47 1.59
C PRO A 119 -8.96 -5.28 0.82
N GLY A 120 -9.39 -4.85 -0.37
CA GLY A 120 -10.30 -5.62 -1.20
C GLY A 120 -9.75 -6.93 -1.78
N ASN A 121 -8.44 -7.20 -1.64
CA ASN A 121 -7.76 -8.36 -2.21
C ASN A 121 -7.09 -9.27 -1.18
N VAL A 122 -7.33 -9.13 0.12
CA VAL A 122 -6.67 -9.94 1.16
C VAL A 122 -7.44 -11.21 1.56
N GLY A 123 -8.51 -11.53 0.87
CA GLY A 123 -9.35 -12.70 1.13
C GLY A 123 -10.84 -12.40 0.95
N LYS A 124 -11.70 -13.33 1.34
CA LYS A 124 -13.15 -13.20 1.27
C LYS A 124 -13.79 -13.64 2.60
N GLY A 125 -14.92 -13.00 2.95
CA GLY A 125 -15.68 -13.32 4.15
C GLY A 125 -14.86 -13.21 5.45
N GLU A 126 -15.07 -14.11 6.39
CA GLU A 126 -14.38 -14.10 7.70
C GLU A 126 -12.85 -14.14 7.61
N ASN A 127 -12.29 -14.75 6.56
CA ASN A 127 -10.84 -14.80 6.34
C ASN A 127 -10.23 -13.44 5.93
N HIS A 128 -11.05 -12.51 5.43
CA HIS A 128 -10.58 -11.20 4.99
C HIS A 128 -9.93 -10.41 6.14
N GLY A 129 -10.62 -10.27 7.26
CA GLY A 129 -10.12 -9.56 8.44
C GLY A 129 -8.88 -10.24 9.04
N ASN A 130 -8.89 -11.57 9.15
CA ASN A 130 -7.76 -12.34 9.67
C ASN A 130 -6.51 -12.21 8.79
N ASN A 131 -6.65 -12.28 7.48
CA ASN A 131 -5.51 -12.16 6.57
C ASN A 131 -4.90 -10.75 6.60
N PHE A 132 -5.74 -9.72 6.67
CA PHE A 132 -5.29 -8.34 6.84
C PHE A 132 -4.54 -8.17 8.16
N ALA A 133 -5.09 -8.69 9.26
CA ALA A 133 -4.47 -8.63 10.58
C ALA A 133 -3.07 -9.26 10.58
N VAL A 134 -2.89 -10.46 10.01
CA VAL A 134 -1.58 -11.13 9.90
C VAL A 134 -0.55 -10.26 9.17
N MET A 135 -0.95 -9.58 8.10
CA MET A 135 -0.03 -8.69 7.37
C MET A 135 0.35 -7.46 8.19
N VAL A 136 -0.59 -6.87 8.91
CA VAL A 136 -0.36 -5.73 9.80
C VAL A 136 0.50 -6.11 11.01
N GLU A 137 0.22 -7.25 11.66
CA GLU A 137 1.04 -7.80 12.74
C GLU A 137 2.49 -8.04 12.30
N THR A 138 2.66 -8.52 11.07
CA THR A 138 4.01 -8.68 10.48
C THR A 138 4.68 -7.32 10.28
N ALA A 139 3.93 -6.31 9.84
CA ALA A 139 4.44 -4.94 9.70
C ALA A 139 4.86 -4.36 11.07
N CYS A 140 4.05 -4.53 12.10
CA CYS A 140 4.40 -4.13 13.48
C CYS A 140 5.66 -4.84 13.97
N ARG A 141 5.74 -6.17 13.75
CA ARG A 141 6.90 -6.99 14.19
C ARG A 141 8.23 -6.52 13.60
N TYR A 142 8.23 -6.07 12.35
CA TYR A 142 9.43 -5.64 11.63
C TYR A 142 9.55 -4.12 11.49
N ASP A 143 8.73 -3.36 12.18
CA ASP A 143 8.71 -1.88 12.13
C ASP A 143 8.61 -1.35 10.69
N LYS A 144 7.64 -1.87 9.93
CA LYS A 144 7.44 -1.50 8.53
C LYS A 144 6.17 -0.67 8.35
N PRO A 145 6.25 0.51 7.70
CA PRO A 145 5.06 1.23 7.33
C PRO A 145 4.26 0.47 6.27
N VAL A 146 2.94 0.68 6.30
CA VAL A 146 1.98 0.04 5.40
C VAL A 146 1.27 1.09 4.55
N ARG A 147 1.21 0.86 3.24
CA ARG A 147 0.28 1.59 2.39
C ARG A 147 -1.00 0.77 2.20
N ILE A 148 -2.09 1.26 2.74
CA ILE A 148 -3.43 0.75 2.50
C ILE A 148 -3.93 1.38 1.20
N GLY A 149 -3.97 0.58 0.14
CA GLY A 149 -4.28 1.05 -1.21
C GLY A 149 -5.61 0.54 -1.72
N VAL A 150 -6.67 1.32 -1.52
CA VAL A 150 -8.01 1.00 -2.02
C VAL A 150 -8.10 1.28 -3.52
N ASN A 151 -8.77 0.40 -4.25
CA ASN A 151 -9.01 0.53 -5.68
C ASN A 151 -10.49 0.30 -5.97
N GLY A 152 -11.15 1.24 -6.65
CA GLY A 152 -12.58 1.14 -6.97
C GLY A 152 -12.96 -0.14 -7.73
N GLY A 153 -12.05 -0.68 -8.55
CA GLY A 153 -12.27 -1.96 -9.25
C GLY A 153 -12.19 -3.23 -8.39
N SER A 154 -11.76 -3.12 -7.12
CA SER A 154 -11.60 -4.26 -6.21
C SER A 154 -12.13 -3.97 -4.80
N ILE A 155 -13.16 -3.15 -4.71
CA ILE A 155 -13.83 -2.85 -3.44
C ILE A 155 -14.48 -4.11 -2.85
N ASP A 156 -14.55 -4.21 -1.54
CA ASP A 156 -15.27 -5.29 -0.85
C ASP A 156 -16.75 -5.27 -1.25
N LYS A 157 -17.22 -6.40 -1.80
CA LYS A 157 -18.58 -6.51 -2.32
C LYS A 157 -19.65 -6.49 -1.23
N GLU A 158 -19.33 -6.99 -0.04
CA GLU A 158 -20.26 -7.01 1.10
C GLU A 158 -20.43 -5.59 1.67
N LEU A 159 -19.32 -4.84 1.80
CA LEU A 159 -19.37 -3.44 2.18
C LEU A 159 -20.19 -2.64 1.19
N LEU A 160 -19.90 -2.76 -0.11
CA LEU A 160 -20.63 -2.04 -1.15
C LEU A 160 -22.12 -2.38 -1.16
N ALA A 161 -22.48 -3.68 -1.04
CA ALA A 161 -23.88 -4.10 -1.00
C ALA A 161 -24.61 -3.49 0.19
N ARG A 162 -24.03 -3.54 1.40
CA ARG A 162 -24.64 -2.92 2.60
C ARG A 162 -24.86 -1.42 2.41
N MET A 163 -23.88 -0.71 1.82
CA MET A 163 -24.01 0.73 1.58
C MET A 163 -25.06 1.05 0.52
N MET A 164 -25.17 0.23 -0.54
CA MET A 164 -26.22 0.36 -1.54
C MET A 164 -27.62 0.15 -0.93
N ASP A 165 -27.79 -0.86 -0.08
CA ASP A 165 -29.08 -1.13 0.57
C ASP A 165 -29.44 -0.02 1.57
N ALA A 166 -28.50 0.47 2.35
CA ALA A 166 -28.72 1.63 3.22
C ALA A 166 -29.09 2.89 2.42
N ASN A 167 -28.44 3.13 1.29
CA ASN A 167 -28.74 4.26 0.42
C ASN A 167 -30.18 4.23 -0.15
N ARG A 168 -30.70 3.03 -0.49
CA ARG A 168 -32.09 2.88 -0.99
C ARG A 168 -33.15 3.30 0.02
N ALA A 169 -32.82 3.25 1.32
CA ALA A 169 -33.75 3.65 2.39
C ALA A 169 -33.75 5.17 2.64
N LEU A 170 -32.89 5.94 2.00
CA LEU A 170 -32.82 7.39 2.17
C LEU A 170 -33.94 8.11 1.39
N ALA A 171 -34.42 9.23 1.92
CA ALA A 171 -35.40 10.07 1.24
C ALA A 171 -34.86 10.65 -0.10
N ASN A 172 -33.57 10.90 -0.17
CA ASN A 172 -32.87 11.35 -1.38
C ASN A 172 -31.65 10.44 -1.60
N PRO A 173 -31.82 9.29 -2.29
CA PRO A 173 -30.72 8.36 -2.54
C PRO A 173 -29.64 8.97 -3.43
N LYS A 174 -28.38 8.70 -3.08
CA LYS A 174 -27.22 8.98 -3.92
C LYS A 174 -27.23 8.06 -5.15
N THR A 175 -26.54 8.49 -6.20
CA THR A 175 -26.28 7.63 -7.36
C THR A 175 -25.39 6.44 -6.99
N PRO A 176 -25.45 5.32 -7.73
CA PRO A 176 -24.57 4.18 -7.49
C PRO A 176 -23.07 4.52 -7.50
N GLN A 177 -22.68 5.49 -8.34
CA GLN A 177 -21.30 5.95 -8.42
C GLN A 177 -20.88 6.69 -7.15
N GLU A 178 -21.71 7.58 -6.62
CA GLU A 178 -21.44 8.27 -5.35
C GLU A 178 -21.33 7.29 -4.19
N VAL A 179 -22.20 6.26 -4.14
CA VAL A 179 -22.10 5.21 -3.11
C VAL A 179 -20.81 4.41 -3.25
N LEU A 180 -20.34 4.16 -4.47
CA LEU A 180 -19.04 3.50 -4.70
C LEU A 180 -17.88 4.34 -4.15
N LEU A 181 -17.89 5.65 -4.38
CA LEU A 181 -16.87 6.57 -3.86
C LEU A 181 -16.88 6.60 -2.32
N ASP A 182 -18.08 6.69 -1.73
CA ASP A 182 -18.24 6.61 -0.27
C ASP A 182 -17.71 5.27 0.28
N ALA A 183 -18.00 4.16 -0.39
CA ALA A 183 -17.52 2.85 0.00
C ALA A 183 -15.99 2.72 -0.07
N MET A 184 -15.35 3.41 -1.01
CA MET A 184 -13.88 3.48 -1.07
C MET A 184 -13.30 4.22 0.11
N VAL A 185 -13.88 5.36 0.49
CA VAL A 185 -13.47 6.13 1.66
C VAL A 185 -13.66 5.30 2.93
N GLU A 186 -14.84 4.71 3.09
CA GLU A 186 -15.17 3.85 4.24
C GLU A 186 -14.21 2.67 4.36
N SER A 187 -13.91 1.97 3.26
CA SER A 187 -12.94 0.87 3.23
C SER A 187 -11.54 1.32 3.66
N ALA A 188 -11.10 2.50 3.22
CA ALA A 188 -9.80 3.04 3.60
C ALA A 188 -9.73 3.38 5.09
N VAL A 189 -10.76 4.06 5.61
CA VAL A 189 -10.83 4.47 7.02
C VAL A 189 -10.94 3.26 7.94
N GLN A 190 -11.87 2.34 7.67
CA GLN A 190 -12.02 1.11 8.47
C GLN A 190 -10.74 0.26 8.48
N SER A 191 -10.03 0.19 7.36
CA SER A 191 -8.76 -0.54 7.29
C SER A 191 -7.65 0.14 8.10
N ALA A 192 -7.60 1.48 8.12
CA ALA A 192 -6.65 2.22 8.94
C ALA A 192 -6.95 2.03 10.43
N GLU A 193 -8.20 2.19 10.84
CA GLU A 193 -8.63 1.95 12.23
C GLU A 193 -8.35 0.51 12.69
N ALA A 194 -8.56 -0.47 11.80
CA ALA A 194 -8.24 -1.86 12.08
C ALA A 194 -6.74 -2.05 12.28
N ALA A 195 -5.90 -1.41 11.44
CA ALA A 195 -4.45 -1.47 11.56
C ALA A 195 -3.97 -0.83 12.88
N GLU A 196 -4.52 0.32 13.27
CA GLU A 196 -4.21 0.97 14.55
C GLU A 196 -4.62 0.12 15.75
N LYS A 197 -5.79 -0.53 15.70
CA LYS A 197 -6.25 -1.46 16.75
C LYS A 197 -5.33 -2.68 16.93
N ILE A 198 -4.68 -3.12 15.85
CA ILE A 198 -3.68 -4.21 15.89
C ILE A 198 -2.35 -3.71 16.49
N GLY A 199 -2.10 -2.41 16.47
CA GLY A 199 -0.91 -1.78 17.05
C GLY A 199 0.00 -1.08 16.05
N LEU A 200 -0.40 -0.93 14.78
CA LEU A 200 0.37 -0.15 13.81
C LEU A 200 0.19 1.34 14.08
N PRO A 201 1.27 2.12 14.35
CA PRO A 201 1.14 3.55 14.64
C PRO A 201 0.59 4.34 13.44
N ALA A 202 -0.15 5.42 13.68
CA ALA A 202 -0.72 6.27 12.63
C ALA A 202 0.35 6.85 11.68
N ASP A 203 1.54 7.12 12.18
CA ASP A 203 2.70 7.57 11.40
C ASP A 203 3.40 6.45 10.61
N HIS A 204 2.86 5.24 10.64
CA HIS A 204 3.25 4.10 9.80
C HIS A 204 2.19 3.77 8.74
N ILE A 205 1.11 4.55 8.65
CA ILE A 205 -0.01 4.30 7.73
C ILE A 205 -0.02 5.34 6.60
N VAL A 206 0.01 4.86 5.36
CA VAL A 206 -0.24 5.68 4.16
C VAL A 206 -1.55 5.21 3.53
N LEU A 207 -2.54 6.10 3.43
CA LEU A 207 -3.80 5.82 2.74
C LEU A 207 -3.73 6.26 1.28
N SER A 208 -4.32 5.48 0.40
CA SER A 208 -4.50 5.87 -0.99
C SER A 208 -5.76 5.24 -1.59
N ALA A 209 -6.48 6.02 -2.36
CA ALA A 209 -7.62 5.60 -3.15
C ALA A 209 -7.34 5.83 -4.64
N LYS A 210 -7.71 4.87 -5.48
CA LYS A 210 -7.56 4.96 -6.93
C LYS A 210 -8.90 4.92 -7.62
N VAL A 211 -9.24 5.98 -8.33
CA VAL A 211 -10.31 6.09 -9.33
C VAL A 211 -9.73 6.64 -10.61
N SER A 212 -10.42 6.42 -11.74
CA SER A 212 -9.93 6.82 -13.07
C SER A 212 -10.34 8.25 -13.44
N ASP A 213 -11.45 8.75 -12.92
CA ASP A 213 -11.93 10.11 -13.14
C ASP A 213 -11.28 11.09 -12.16
N VAL A 214 -10.85 12.25 -12.68
CA VAL A 214 -10.14 13.28 -11.87
C VAL A 214 -11.08 13.95 -10.87
N THR A 215 -12.33 14.20 -11.24
CA THR A 215 -13.32 14.85 -10.36
C THR A 215 -13.70 13.93 -9.20
N GLU A 216 -13.89 12.65 -9.50
CA GLU A 216 -14.13 11.61 -8.50
C GLU A 216 -12.94 11.46 -7.55
N LEU A 217 -11.70 11.47 -8.10
CA LEU A 217 -10.49 11.42 -7.29
C LEU A 217 -10.42 12.58 -6.29
N ILE A 218 -10.73 13.79 -6.74
CA ILE A 218 -10.80 14.98 -5.88
C ILE A 218 -11.87 14.80 -4.79
N THR A 219 -13.02 14.22 -5.14
CA THR A 219 -14.11 13.97 -4.19
C THR A 219 -13.71 12.99 -3.10
N VAL A 220 -13.05 11.88 -3.47
CA VAL A 220 -12.57 10.85 -2.52
C VAL A 220 -11.52 11.38 -1.54
N TYR A 221 -10.71 12.37 -1.96
CA TYR A 221 -9.65 12.94 -1.11
C TYR A 221 -10.07 14.19 -0.32
N ARG A 222 -11.31 14.66 -0.45
CA ARG A 222 -11.89 15.78 0.31
C ARG A 222 -12.56 15.34 1.60
#